data_8670754098325bcc68fe28fdf0b3990d
#
_entry.id   8670754098325bcc68fe28fdf0b3990d
#
_cell.length_a   1.000
_cell.length_b   1.000
_cell.length_c   1.000
_cell.angle_alpha   90.00
_cell.angle_beta   90.00
_cell.angle_gamma   90.00
#
_symmetry.space_group_name_H-M   'P 1'
#
loop_
_entity.id
_entity.type
_entity.pdbx_description
1 polymer ?
#
loop_
_entity_poly.entity_id
_entity_poly.type
_entity_poly.pdbx_seq_one_letter_code
_entity_poly.pdbx_strand_id
1 'polypeptide(L)'
;MNETALTLITINYNNLDGLRATVASVQKQITPKNNWKWIVIDGGSTDGSLPFLRERSDLFDYWVSEPDKGIYDAMNKGLQQVEDGYVWFLNSGDRLHGENAIGEVLRAIEAYPKMDCFYSDTYFVDEQYRELGLISDLKPQKFPEKLTFESFRFGMNICHQSFIVRRQCAPNYKTEYRQAADIDWILEILKKRPACWQIKTVLSEFQTGGSSSQNSRKAMRERYQILKSHFGFLPNLWAHAWIVLRRFLSRGKY
;
A
#
# COMPACT_ATOMS: atom_id res chain seq x y z
N MET A 1 -27.75 1.53 -11.02
CA MET A 1 -26.40 0.91 -11.20
C MET A 1 -25.78 0.91 -9.82
N ASN A 2 -25.37 -0.25 -9.29
CA ASN A 2 -24.66 -0.27 -8.01
C ASN A 2 -23.32 0.44 -8.22
N GLU A 3 -23.11 1.57 -7.52
CA GLU A 3 -21.82 2.27 -7.54
C GLU A 3 -20.73 1.34 -6.99
N THR A 4 -19.59 1.29 -7.67
CA THR A 4 -18.44 0.49 -7.22
C THR A 4 -17.92 1.11 -5.91
N ALA A 5 -18.05 0.39 -4.80
CA ALA A 5 -17.62 0.93 -3.50
C ALA A 5 -16.10 0.88 -3.33
N LEU A 6 -15.42 -0.14 -3.93
CA LEU A 6 -13.99 -0.38 -3.75
C LEU A 6 -13.33 -0.82 -5.06
N THR A 7 -12.17 -0.27 -5.38
CA THR A 7 -11.30 -0.77 -6.45
C THR A 7 -9.96 -1.22 -5.88
N LEU A 8 -9.66 -2.51 -6.01
CA LEU A 8 -8.34 -3.09 -5.75
C LEU A 8 -7.46 -2.84 -6.97
N ILE A 9 -6.25 -2.31 -6.77
CA ILE A 9 -5.29 -2.01 -7.83
C ILE A 9 -4.01 -2.80 -7.58
N THR A 10 -3.65 -3.67 -8.53
CA THR A 10 -2.41 -4.44 -8.50
C THR A 10 -1.43 -3.90 -9.54
N ILE A 11 -0.21 -3.63 -9.11
CA ILE A 11 0.90 -3.22 -9.99
C ILE A 11 1.87 -4.38 -10.12
N ASN A 12 2.28 -4.69 -11.35
CA ASN A 12 3.24 -5.73 -11.65
C ASN A 12 4.35 -5.25 -12.58
N TYR A 13 5.58 -5.69 -12.35
CA TYR A 13 6.68 -5.58 -13.31
C TYR A 13 7.71 -6.67 -13.06
N ASN A 14 7.86 -7.59 -14.01
CA ASN A 14 8.81 -8.72 -13.97
C ASN A 14 8.80 -9.47 -12.61
N ASN A 15 7.59 -9.77 -12.12
CA ASN A 15 7.37 -10.49 -10.86
C ASN A 15 6.23 -11.50 -11.00
N LEU A 16 6.39 -12.49 -11.91
CA LEU A 16 5.35 -13.49 -12.18
C LEU A 16 4.98 -14.30 -10.95
N ASP A 17 5.96 -14.72 -10.15
CA ASP A 17 5.66 -15.52 -8.95
C ASP A 17 4.94 -14.70 -7.87
N GLY A 18 5.33 -13.46 -7.69
CA GLY A 18 4.60 -12.53 -6.83
C GLY A 18 3.18 -12.25 -7.36
N LEU A 19 3.03 -12.06 -8.67
CA LEU A 19 1.71 -11.88 -9.28
C LEU A 19 0.80 -13.10 -9.05
N ARG A 20 1.32 -14.32 -9.21
CA ARG A 20 0.60 -15.57 -8.91
C ARG A 20 0.14 -15.63 -7.45
N ALA A 21 1.01 -15.28 -6.52
CA ALA A 21 0.68 -15.28 -5.09
C ALA A 21 -0.40 -14.25 -4.75
N THR A 22 -0.31 -13.04 -5.31
CA THR A 22 -1.32 -12.00 -5.17
C THR A 22 -2.66 -12.47 -5.74
N VAL A 23 -2.68 -12.97 -6.98
CA VAL A 23 -3.90 -13.50 -7.63
C VAL A 23 -4.52 -14.60 -6.79
N ALA A 24 -3.74 -15.57 -6.32
CA ALA A 24 -4.25 -16.66 -5.48
C ALA A 24 -4.89 -16.14 -4.17
N SER A 25 -4.34 -15.08 -3.56
CA SER A 25 -4.90 -14.50 -2.33
C SER A 25 -6.24 -13.78 -2.58
N VAL A 26 -6.37 -13.11 -3.73
CA VAL A 26 -7.62 -12.43 -4.11
C VAL A 26 -8.69 -13.45 -4.51
N GLN A 27 -8.34 -14.53 -5.22
CA GLN A 27 -9.28 -15.59 -5.57
C GLN A 27 -9.84 -16.37 -4.36
N LYS A 28 -9.12 -16.38 -3.24
CA LYS A 28 -9.59 -16.98 -1.97
C LYS A 28 -10.65 -16.13 -1.25
N GLN A 29 -10.86 -14.89 -1.68
CA GLN A 29 -11.84 -14.04 -1.02
C GLN A 29 -13.27 -14.54 -1.25
N ILE A 30 -13.99 -14.73 -0.14
CA ILE A 30 -15.38 -15.23 -0.16
C ILE A 30 -16.40 -14.13 -0.50
N THR A 31 -15.97 -12.90 -0.62
CA THR A 31 -16.81 -11.72 -0.88
C THR A 31 -17.27 -11.71 -2.34
N PRO A 32 -18.59 -11.70 -2.63
CA PRO A 32 -19.09 -11.60 -3.99
C PRO A 32 -18.60 -10.35 -4.74
N LYS A 33 -18.31 -10.49 -6.03
CA LYS A 33 -17.76 -9.43 -6.88
C LYS A 33 -18.87 -8.52 -7.45
N ASN A 34 -19.67 -7.93 -6.57
CA ASN A 34 -20.79 -7.07 -6.96
C ASN A 34 -20.56 -5.57 -6.61
N ASN A 35 -19.75 -5.28 -5.57
CA ASN A 35 -19.49 -3.91 -5.09
C ASN A 35 -18.01 -3.55 -5.13
N TRP A 36 -17.15 -4.36 -5.73
CA TRP A 36 -15.74 -4.08 -5.87
C TRP A 36 -15.22 -4.50 -7.24
N LYS A 37 -14.16 -3.83 -7.68
CA LYS A 37 -13.44 -4.08 -8.93
C LYS A 37 -11.99 -4.42 -8.67
N TRP A 38 -11.39 -5.13 -9.60
CA TRP A 38 -9.97 -5.45 -9.58
C TRP A 38 -9.29 -4.99 -10.88
N ILE A 39 -8.31 -4.11 -10.74
CA ILE A 39 -7.52 -3.55 -11.84
C ILE A 39 -6.10 -4.07 -11.72
N VAL A 40 -5.49 -4.48 -12.85
CA VAL A 40 -4.08 -4.87 -12.92
C VAL A 40 -3.34 -4.03 -13.94
N ILE A 41 -2.26 -3.38 -13.50
CA ILE A 41 -1.36 -2.60 -14.36
C ILE A 41 0.00 -3.30 -14.38
N ASP A 42 0.36 -3.84 -15.54
CA ASP A 42 1.65 -4.47 -15.78
C ASP A 42 2.56 -3.54 -16.58
N GLY A 43 3.78 -3.31 -16.12
CA GLY A 43 4.76 -2.40 -16.69
C GLY A 43 5.45 -2.88 -17.97
N GLY A 44 4.84 -3.80 -18.72
CA GLY A 44 5.43 -4.41 -19.91
C GLY A 44 6.41 -5.53 -19.57
N SER A 45 6.00 -6.42 -18.67
CA SER A 45 6.82 -7.54 -18.20
C SER A 45 7.21 -8.53 -19.31
N THR A 46 8.38 -9.13 -19.19
CA THR A 46 8.95 -10.13 -20.12
C THR A 46 9.20 -11.50 -19.47
N ASP A 47 8.82 -11.68 -18.21
CA ASP A 47 9.07 -12.87 -17.38
C ASP A 47 7.97 -13.94 -17.44
N GLY A 48 6.97 -13.78 -18.33
CA GLY A 48 5.80 -14.64 -18.42
C GLY A 48 4.54 -14.06 -17.73
N SER A 49 4.62 -12.87 -17.12
CA SER A 49 3.46 -12.20 -16.53
C SER A 49 2.36 -11.91 -17.57
N LEU A 50 2.72 -11.48 -18.78
CA LEU A 50 1.74 -11.16 -19.84
C LEU A 50 0.91 -12.38 -20.27
N PRO A 51 1.47 -13.55 -20.60
CA PRO A 51 0.69 -14.76 -20.84
C PRO A 51 -0.22 -15.13 -19.67
N PHE A 52 0.28 -15.04 -18.43
CA PHE A 52 -0.48 -15.31 -17.22
C PHE A 52 -1.71 -14.40 -17.07
N LEU A 53 -1.56 -13.11 -17.34
CA LEU A 53 -2.68 -12.15 -17.31
C LEU A 53 -3.72 -12.44 -18.39
N ARG A 54 -3.27 -12.80 -19.60
CA ARG A 54 -4.17 -13.18 -20.71
C ARG A 54 -5.03 -14.41 -20.38
N GLU A 55 -4.40 -15.45 -19.82
CA GLU A 55 -5.10 -16.69 -19.44
C GLU A 55 -6.15 -16.48 -18.33
N ARG A 56 -6.02 -15.43 -17.55
CA ARG A 56 -6.88 -15.11 -16.40
C ARG A 56 -7.60 -13.78 -16.52
N SER A 57 -7.76 -13.31 -17.75
CA SER A 57 -8.36 -11.99 -18.02
C SER A 57 -9.80 -11.84 -17.49
N ASP A 58 -10.52 -12.95 -17.31
CA ASP A 58 -11.85 -13.02 -16.73
C ASP A 58 -11.92 -12.67 -15.24
N LEU A 59 -10.78 -12.71 -14.52
CA LEU A 59 -10.70 -12.33 -13.11
C LEU A 59 -10.68 -10.82 -12.90
N PHE A 60 -10.23 -10.06 -13.90
CA PHE A 60 -9.97 -8.64 -13.80
C PHE A 60 -11.06 -7.81 -14.47
N ASP A 61 -11.50 -6.74 -13.83
CA ASP A 61 -12.44 -5.80 -14.45
C ASP A 61 -11.73 -4.91 -15.49
N TYR A 62 -10.43 -4.72 -15.29
CA TYR A 62 -9.53 -4.05 -16.24
C TYR A 62 -8.10 -4.55 -16.04
N TRP A 63 -7.36 -4.74 -17.12
CA TRP A 63 -5.94 -4.95 -17.07
C TRP A 63 -5.25 -4.42 -18.33
N VAL A 64 -3.99 -4.03 -18.18
CA VAL A 64 -3.13 -3.58 -19.29
C VAL A 64 -1.69 -4.00 -19.00
N SER A 65 -0.96 -4.35 -20.08
CA SER A 65 0.48 -4.59 -20.03
C SER A 65 1.13 -3.69 -21.07
N GLU A 66 1.82 -2.66 -20.58
CA GLU A 66 2.52 -1.67 -21.40
C GLU A 66 3.69 -1.04 -20.61
N PRO A 67 4.75 -0.59 -21.28
CA PRO A 67 5.87 0.06 -20.60
C PRO A 67 5.43 1.24 -19.72
N ASP A 68 6.03 1.34 -18.55
CA ASP A 68 5.87 2.45 -17.61
C ASP A 68 7.21 3.11 -17.27
N LYS A 69 7.15 4.22 -16.55
CA LYS A 69 8.30 4.97 -16.04
C LYS A 69 8.67 4.59 -14.61
N GLY A 70 8.20 3.44 -14.11
CA GLY A 70 8.39 2.90 -12.77
C GLY A 70 7.09 2.75 -12.00
N ILE A 71 7.17 2.09 -10.84
CA ILE A 71 6.02 1.65 -10.03
C ILE A 71 4.97 2.75 -9.78
N TYR A 72 5.38 3.98 -9.53
CA TYR A 72 4.44 5.08 -9.26
C TYR A 72 3.77 5.65 -10.50
N ASP A 73 4.37 5.47 -11.67
CA ASP A 73 3.71 5.74 -12.95
C ASP A 73 2.61 4.70 -13.22
N ALA A 74 2.90 3.43 -12.96
CA ALA A 74 1.90 2.35 -13.02
C ALA A 74 0.76 2.57 -12.00
N MET A 75 1.07 3.00 -10.77
CA MET A 75 0.05 3.36 -9.78
C MET A 75 -0.84 4.51 -10.27
N ASN A 76 -0.27 5.53 -10.90
CA ASN A 76 -1.03 6.63 -11.50
C ASN A 76 -1.93 6.16 -12.64
N LYS A 77 -1.46 5.26 -13.51
CA LYS A 77 -2.31 4.63 -14.54
C LYS A 77 -3.48 3.88 -13.90
N GLY A 78 -3.25 3.16 -12.81
CA GLY A 78 -4.31 2.48 -12.06
C GLY A 78 -5.32 3.48 -11.47
N LEU A 79 -4.88 4.58 -10.87
CA LEU A 79 -5.75 5.64 -10.35
C LEU A 79 -6.63 6.29 -11.43
N GLN A 80 -6.12 6.42 -12.66
CA GLN A 80 -6.87 6.99 -13.78
C GLN A 80 -8.07 6.11 -14.21
N GLN A 81 -8.04 4.82 -13.90
CA GLN A 81 -9.14 3.90 -14.19
C GLN A 81 -10.26 3.92 -13.14
N VAL A 82 -10.09 4.70 -12.06
CA VAL A 82 -11.06 4.78 -10.97
C VAL A 82 -11.69 6.18 -10.96
N GLU A 83 -12.99 6.23 -11.17
CA GLU A 83 -13.76 7.49 -11.18
C GLU A 83 -14.21 7.88 -9.77
N ASP A 84 -14.74 6.92 -8.98
CA ASP A 84 -15.32 7.13 -7.66
C ASP A 84 -15.09 5.91 -6.73
N GLY A 85 -15.63 5.95 -5.52
CA GLY A 85 -15.45 4.93 -4.50
C GLY A 85 -14.11 5.03 -3.78
N TYR A 86 -13.61 3.90 -3.32
CA TYR A 86 -12.33 3.80 -2.62
C TYR A 86 -11.30 3.05 -3.45
N VAL A 87 -10.04 3.40 -3.29
CA VAL A 87 -8.90 2.72 -3.92
C VAL A 87 -8.07 2.01 -2.86
N TRP A 88 -7.63 0.81 -3.19
CA TRP A 88 -6.76 -0.03 -2.37
C TRP A 88 -5.66 -0.64 -3.22
N PHE A 89 -4.40 -0.35 -2.90
CA PHE A 89 -3.26 -0.90 -3.62
C PHE A 89 -2.78 -2.20 -2.99
N LEU A 90 -2.62 -3.23 -3.82
CA LEU A 90 -2.02 -4.52 -3.46
C LEU A 90 -1.06 -4.92 -4.58
N ASN A 91 0.23 -4.65 -4.42
CA ASN A 91 1.24 -4.90 -5.46
C ASN A 91 1.54 -6.39 -5.61
N SER A 92 2.07 -6.80 -6.76
CA SER A 92 2.55 -8.16 -6.99
C SER A 92 3.60 -8.58 -5.95
N GLY A 93 3.36 -9.71 -5.29
CA GLY A 93 4.12 -10.20 -4.14
C GLY A 93 3.42 -9.97 -2.80
N ASP A 94 2.60 -8.94 -2.68
CA ASP A 94 1.76 -8.73 -1.50
C ASP A 94 0.47 -9.55 -1.60
N ARG A 95 -0.13 -9.91 -0.48
CA ARG A 95 -1.35 -10.74 -0.43
C ARG A 95 -2.42 -10.12 0.45
N LEU A 96 -3.68 -10.42 0.17
CA LEU A 96 -4.76 -10.23 1.13
C LEU A 96 -4.63 -11.26 2.24
N HIS A 97 -4.78 -10.83 3.48
CA HIS A 97 -4.71 -11.70 4.65
C HIS A 97 -6.07 -12.36 4.90
N GLY A 98 -6.06 -13.70 5.03
CA GLY A 98 -7.29 -14.48 5.21
C GLY A 98 -8.22 -14.48 3.99
N GLU A 99 -9.46 -14.90 4.20
CA GLU A 99 -10.43 -15.12 3.11
C GLU A 99 -11.51 -14.03 3.03
N ASN A 100 -11.47 -13.01 3.88
CA ASN A 100 -12.53 -12.00 3.97
C ASN A 100 -12.03 -10.54 4.07
N ALA A 101 -10.78 -10.28 3.69
CA ALA A 101 -10.21 -8.94 3.77
C ALA A 101 -11.01 -7.89 2.96
N ILE A 102 -11.46 -8.25 1.77
CA ILE A 102 -12.33 -7.39 0.94
C ILE A 102 -13.67 -7.13 1.65
N GLY A 103 -14.29 -8.17 2.23
CA GLY A 103 -15.54 -8.05 2.97
C GLY A 103 -15.42 -7.15 4.21
N GLU A 104 -14.28 -7.21 4.93
CA GLU A 104 -14.01 -6.30 6.05
C GLU A 104 -13.96 -4.83 5.62
N VAL A 105 -13.31 -4.55 4.48
CA VAL A 105 -13.24 -3.19 3.93
C VAL A 105 -14.62 -2.71 3.49
N LEU A 106 -15.39 -3.52 2.76
CA LEU A 106 -16.73 -3.16 2.30
C LEU A 106 -17.69 -2.91 3.47
N ARG A 107 -17.64 -3.74 4.52
CA ARG A 107 -18.42 -3.52 5.75
C ARG A 107 -18.03 -2.22 6.45
N ALA A 108 -16.73 -1.90 6.49
CA ALA A 108 -16.27 -0.64 7.08
C ALA A 108 -16.75 0.57 6.28
N ILE A 109 -16.72 0.51 4.94
CA ILE A 109 -17.23 1.56 4.06
C ILE A 109 -18.73 1.78 4.30
N GLU A 110 -19.50 0.70 4.40
CA GLU A 110 -20.95 0.76 4.65
C GLU A 110 -21.27 1.30 6.05
N ALA A 111 -20.56 0.82 7.07
CA ALA A 111 -20.78 1.25 8.46
C ALA A 111 -20.34 2.70 8.72
N TYR A 112 -19.33 3.17 7.99
CA TYR A 112 -18.73 4.49 8.19
C TYR A 112 -18.61 5.30 6.88
N PRO A 113 -19.73 5.63 6.20
CA PRO A 113 -19.73 6.21 4.85
C PRO A 113 -19.12 7.63 4.79
N LYS A 114 -18.93 8.28 5.92
CA LYS A 114 -18.32 9.62 6.01
C LYS A 114 -16.81 9.60 6.17
N MET A 115 -16.18 8.41 6.28
CA MET A 115 -14.73 8.32 6.35
C MET A 115 -14.11 8.51 4.97
N ASP A 116 -12.98 9.19 4.93
CA ASP A 116 -12.19 9.38 3.72
C ASP A 116 -11.14 8.28 3.57
N CYS A 117 -10.67 7.72 4.68
CA CYS A 117 -9.62 6.72 4.70
C CYS A 117 -9.94 5.60 5.70
N PHE A 118 -9.52 4.39 5.34
CA PHE A 118 -9.45 3.23 6.23
C PHE A 118 -8.02 2.73 6.29
N TYR A 119 -7.60 2.18 7.42
CA TYR A 119 -6.27 1.60 7.58
C TYR A 119 -6.30 0.43 8.56
N SER A 120 -5.40 -0.50 8.37
CA SER A 120 -5.22 -1.63 9.29
C SER A 120 -3.76 -1.95 9.52
N ASP A 121 -3.49 -2.87 10.43
CA ASP A 121 -2.18 -3.47 10.58
C ASP A 121 -1.88 -4.41 9.40
N THR A 122 -0.63 -4.82 9.24
CA THR A 122 -0.14 -5.63 8.13
C THR A 122 0.81 -6.68 8.68
N TYR A 123 0.69 -7.93 8.26
CA TYR A 123 1.73 -8.92 8.47
C TYR A 123 2.90 -8.69 7.52
N PHE A 124 4.11 -8.70 8.06
CA PHE A 124 5.32 -8.83 7.25
C PHE A 124 5.61 -10.32 7.06
N VAL A 125 5.85 -10.70 5.82
CA VAL A 125 6.18 -12.08 5.43
C VAL A 125 7.51 -12.11 4.68
N ASP A 126 8.22 -13.23 4.75
CA ASP A 126 9.43 -13.47 3.96
C ASP A 126 9.11 -13.88 2.51
N GLU A 127 10.14 -14.18 1.73
CA GLU A 127 10.00 -14.62 0.34
C GLU A 127 9.23 -15.93 0.18
N GLN A 128 9.14 -16.74 1.22
CA GLN A 128 8.36 -17.98 1.28
C GLN A 128 6.98 -17.79 1.94
N TYR A 129 6.58 -16.53 2.18
CA TYR A 129 5.32 -16.15 2.84
C TYR A 129 5.17 -16.67 4.28
N ARG A 130 6.27 -16.91 5.01
CA ARG A 130 6.24 -17.18 6.44
C ARG A 130 6.12 -15.86 7.19
N GLU A 131 5.24 -15.82 8.18
CA GLU A 131 5.00 -14.63 8.99
C GLU A 131 6.24 -14.25 9.81
N LEU A 132 6.65 -13.00 9.70
CA LEU A 132 7.72 -12.37 10.47
C LEU A 132 7.17 -11.58 11.67
N GLY A 133 5.92 -11.15 11.60
CA GLY A 133 5.21 -10.40 12.63
C GLY A 133 4.39 -9.23 12.07
N LEU A 134 3.62 -8.58 12.92
CA LEU A 134 2.85 -7.39 12.57
C LEU A 134 3.75 -6.16 12.47
N ILE A 135 3.38 -5.20 11.61
CA ILE A 135 4.10 -3.92 11.52
C ILE A 135 4.12 -3.20 12.87
N SER A 136 3.05 -3.31 13.66
CA SER A 136 2.93 -2.75 15.00
C SER A 136 3.94 -3.31 15.99
N ASP A 137 4.35 -4.57 15.81
CA ASP A 137 5.31 -5.26 16.68
C ASP A 137 6.75 -5.05 16.21
N LEU A 138 6.95 -5.07 14.89
CA LEU A 138 8.29 -4.99 14.26
C LEU A 138 8.84 -3.58 14.22
N LYS A 139 7.98 -2.56 14.13
CA LYS A 139 8.43 -1.16 14.08
C LYS A 139 8.45 -0.54 15.48
N PRO A 140 9.47 0.26 15.77
CA PRO A 140 9.57 0.94 17.07
C PRO A 140 8.52 2.05 17.28
N GLN A 141 7.85 2.51 16.23
CA GLN A 141 6.73 3.45 16.33
C GLN A 141 5.45 2.68 16.67
N LYS A 142 4.69 3.20 17.62
CA LYS A 142 3.35 2.65 17.90
C LYS A 142 2.48 2.76 16.67
N PHE A 143 1.72 1.70 16.40
CA PHE A 143 0.63 1.74 15.44
C PHE A 143 -0.39 2.78 15.89
N PRO A 144 -0.83 3.71 15.01
CA PRO A 144 -1.66 4.83 15.43
C PRO A 144 -3.10 4.38 15.72
N GLU A 145 -3.62 4.69 16.89
CA GLU A 145 -5.05 4.55 17.20
C GLU A 145 -5.88 5.57 16.38
N LYS A 146 -5.29 6.72 16.11
CA LYS A 146 -5.83 7.76 15.23
C LYS A 146 -4.76 8.18 14.24
N LEU A 147 -4.99 7.86 12.97
CA LEU A 147 -4.08 8.21 11.90
C LEU A 147 -4.21 9.70 11.56
N THR A 148 -3.10 10.41 11.66
CA THR A 148 -2.99 11.84 11.37
C THR A 148 -1.70 12.14 10.61
N PHE A 149 -1.58 13.34 10.06
CA PHE A 149 -0.34 13.81 9.45
C PHE A 149 0.86 13.69 10.42
N GLU A 150 0.68 14.07 11.68
CA GLU A 150 1.74 14.02 12.71
C GLU A 150 2.17 12.58 13.05
N SER A 151 1.32 11.57 12.79
CA SER A 151 1.67 10.16 13.00
C SER A 151 2.91 9.73 12.22
N PHE A 152 3.20 10.42 11.10
CA PHE A 152 4.35 10.12 10.22
C PHE A 152 5.62 10.87 10.58
N ARG A 153 5.62 11.77 11.56
CA ARG A 153 6.77 12.61 11.91
C ARG A 153 8.06 11.81 12.18
N PHE A 154 7.91 10.61 12.75
CA PHE A 154 9.03 9.70 13.05
C PHE A 154 9.14 8.54 12.07
N GLY A 155 8.59 8.69 10.88
CA GLY A 155 8.57 7.68 9.82
C GLY A 155 7.23 6.99 9.67
N MET A 156 7.13 6.15 8.65
CA MET A 156 5.92 5.44 8.29
C MET A 156 5.61 4.33 9.31
N ASN A 157 4.45 4.37 9.91
CA ASN A 157 3.98 3.43 10.93
C ASN A 157 2.76 2.60 10.51
N ILE A 158 2.25 2.79 9.30
CA ILE A 158 1.28 1.93 8.63
C ILE A 158 1.88 1.41 7.32
N CYS A 159 1.33 0.38 6.74
CA CYS A 159 1.73 -0.11 5.42
C CYS A 159 0.83 0.48 4.34
N HIS A 160 1.40 0.82 3.19
CA HIS A 160 0.64 1.31 2.04
C HIS A 160 -0.41 0.29 1.59
N GLN A 161 -0.08 -1.01 1.64
CA GLN A 161 -0.96 -2.12 1.30
C GLN A 161 -2.13 -2.36 2.28
N SER A 162 -2.17 -1.63 3.38
CA SER A 162 -3.29 -1.61 4.32
C SER A 162 -3.85 -0.20 4.52
N PHE A 163 -3.68 0.67 3.51
CA PHE A 163 -4.25 2.01 3.48
C PHE A 163 -5.22 2.14 2.31
N ILE A 164 -6.50 2.31 2.62
CA ILE A 164 -7.59 2.43 1.67
C ILE A 164 -8.09 3.87 1.73
N VAL A 165 -8.24 4.52 0.59
CA VAL A 165 -8.59 5.94 0.53
C VAL A 165 -9.68 6.20 -0.50
N ARG A 166 -10.60 7.12 -0.18
CA ARG A 166 -11.60 7.63 -1.13
C ARG A 166 -10.91 8.21 -2.36
N ARG A 167 -11.35 7.85 -3.56
CA ARG A 167 -10.71 8.26 -4.82
C ARG A 167 -10.52 9.78 -4.93
N GLN A 168 -11.49 10.55 -4.49
CA GLN A 168 -11.43 12.02 -4.52
C GLN A 168 -10.35 12.61 -3.60
N CYS A 169 -9.91 11.87 -2.59
CA CYS A 169 -8.84 12.27 -1.68
C CYS A 169 -7.46 11.80 -2.15
N ALA A 170 -7.40 10.88 -3.11
CA ALA A 170 -6.19 10.26 -3.65
C ALA A 170 -5.56 11.13 -4.75
N PRO A 171 -4.48 11.89 -4.50
CA PRO A 171 -3.75 12.60 -5.55
C PRO A 171 -2.95 11.64 -6.42
N ASN A 172 -2.38 12.12 -7.52
CA ASN A 172 -1.38 11.35 -8.25
C ASN A 172 -0.09 11.24 -7.43
N TYR A 173 0.60 10.09 -7.57
CA TYR A 173 1.95 9.92 -7.02
C TYR A 173 2.95 10.79 -7.76
N LYS A 174 3.90 11.37 -7.03
CA LYS A 174 5.03 12.11 -7.60
C LYS A 174 6.07 11.11 -8.13
N THR A 175 6.21 11.04 -9.44
CA THR A 175 7.09 10.07 -10.12
C THR A 175 8.58 10.43 -10.05
N GLU A 176 8.93 11.58 -9.50
CA GLU A 176 10.31 11.97 -9.18
C GLU A 176 10.91 11.10 -8.06
N TYR A 177 10.09 10.64 -7.12
CA TYR A 177 10.48 9.64 -6.12
C TYR A 177 10.32 8.24 -6.71
N ARG A 178 11.39 7.43 -6.60
CA ARG A 178 11.43 6.10 -7.22
C ARG A 178 11.21 4.97 -6.22
N GLN A 179 11.40 5.24 -4.91
CA GLN A 179 11.40 4.22 -3.86
C GLN A 179 10.47 4.53 -2.68
N ALA A 180 9.99 5.77 -2.54
CA ALA A 180 9.29 6.21 -1.34
C ALA A 180 8.12 7.18 -1.61
N ALA A 181 7.60 7.26 -2.88
CA ALA A 181 6.48 8.14 -3.18
C ALA A 181 5.17 7.74 -2.48
N ASP A 182 5.05 6.49 -2.02
CA ASP A 182 3.96 6.02 -1.16
C ASP A 182 3.87 6.82 0.16
N ILE A 183 5.02 7.14 0.76
CA ILE A 183 5.08 7.99 1.96
C ILE A 183 4.61 9.41 1.65
N ASP A 184 5.11 10.01 0.56
CA ASP A 184 4.70 11.35 0.12
C ASP A 184 3.19 11.39 -0.16
N TRP A 185 2.68 10.38 -0.85
CA TRP A 185 1.28 10.25 -1.22
C TRP A 185 0.36 10.20 0.01
N ILE A 186 0.68 9.36 1.00
CA ILE A 186 -0.09 9.28 2.23
C ILE A 186 0.00 10.61 3.01
N LEU A 187 1.18 11.25 3.07
CA LEU A 187 1.34 12.54 3.73
C LEU A 187 0.54 13.66 3.04
N GLU A 188 0.49 13.70 1.71
CA GLU A 188 -0.35 14.66 0.97
C GLU A 188 -1.85 14.47 1.28
N ILE A 189 -2.30 13.23 1.43
CA ILE A 189 -3.67 12.91 1.85
C ILE A 189 -3.90 13.39 3.29
N LEU A 190 -3.07 12.96 4.23
CA LEU A 190 -3.24 13.26 5.66
C LEU A 190 -3.10 14.75 5.99
N LYS A 191 -2.35 15.53 5.20
CA LYS A 191 -2.23 16.98 5.33
C LYS A 191 -3.56 17.71 5.17
N LYS A 192 -4.48 17.14 4.40
CA LYS A 192 -5.85 17.65 4.23
C LYS A 192 -6.78 17.31 5.41
N ARG A 193 -6.27 16.62 6.43
CA ARG A 193 -7.00 16.18 7.64
C ARG A 193 -8.23 15.33 7.34
N PRO A 194 -8.09 14.25 6.55
CA PRO A 194 -9.21 13.38 6.23
C PRO A 194 -9.76 12.69 7.48
N ALA A 195 -11.02 12.29 7.43
CA ALA A 195 -11.60 11.41 8.42
C ALA A 195 -11.08 9.98 8.20
N CYS A 196 -10.30 9.45 9.15
CA CYS A 196 -9.70 8.12 9.07
C CYS A 196 -10.30 7.18 10.11
N TRP A 197 -10.54 5.91 9.71
CA TRP A 197 -11.03 4.86 10.60
C TRP A 197 -10.10 3.65 10.57
N GLN A 198 -9.80 3.09 11.75
CA GLN A 198 -9.01 1.88 11.87
C GLN A 198 -9.90 0.64 11.75
N ILE A 199 -9.61 -0.21 10.77
CA ILE A 199 -10.12 -1.58 10.71
C ILE A 199 -9.21 -2.43 11.62
N LYS A 200 -9.79 -3.11 12.59
CA LYS A 200 -9.02 -3.88 13.60
C LYS A 200 -8.48 -5.20 13.07
N THR A 201 -9.12 -5.75 12.04
CA THR A 201 -8.65 -6.96 11.36
C THR A 201 -7.45 -6.62 10.49
N VAL A 202 -6.44 -7.49 10.45
CA VAL A 202 -5.33 -7.39 9.50
C VAL A 202 -5.84 -7.67 8.10
N LEU A 203 -5.51 -6.79 7.16
CA LEU A 203 -6.05 -6.86 5.80
C LEU A 203 -5.04 -7.39 4.78
N SER A 204 -3.75 -7.18 5.00
CA SER A 204 -2.72 -7.52 4.02
C SER A 204 -1.48 -8.15 4.62
N GLU A 205 -0.73 -8.84 3.76
CA GLU A 205 0.59 -9.38 4.01
C GLU A 205 1.57 -8.69 3.05
N PHE A 206 2.59 -8.06 3.60
CA PHE A 206 3.64 -7.38 2.86
C PHE A 206 4.86 -8.29 2.72
N GLN A 207 5.22 -8.65 1.48
CA GLN A 207 6.42 -9.45 1.21
C GLN A 207 7.68 -8.59 1.37
N THR A 208 8.56 -8.99 2.27
CA THR A 208 9.87 -8.35 2.45
C THR A 208 10.81 -8.74 1.31
N GLY A 209 11.90 -7.96 1.10
CA GLY A 209 12.87 -8.29 0.04
C GLY A 209 12.64 -7.61 -1.30
N GLY A 210 11.51 -6.89 -1.48
CA GLY A 210 11.19 -6.17 -2.71
C GLY A 210 12.13 -5.00 -3.06
N SER A 211 11.81 -4.29 -4.13
CA SER A 211 12.64 -3.21 -4.73
C SER A 211 13.14 -2.14 -3.74
N SER A 212 12.32 -1.76 -2.76
CA SER A 212 12.69 -0.74 -1.77
C SER A 212 13.73 -1.23 -0.75
N SER A 213 13.79 -2.54 -0.47
CA SER A 213 14.81 -3.14 0.40
C SER A 213 16.15 -3.29 -0.33
N GLN A 214 16.12 -3.66 -1.60
CA GLN A 214 17.31 -3.79 -2.45
C GLN A 214 17.99 -2.43 -2.69
N ASN A 215 17.23 -1.33 -2.75
CA ASN A 215 17.71 0.03 -2.95
C ASN A 215 17.70 0.88 -1.65
N SER A 216 18.01 0.28 -0.50
CA SER A 216 17.83 0.85 0.84
C SER A 216 18.44 2.26 1.03
N ARG A 217 19.64 2.55 0.46
CA ARG A 217 20.28 3.88 0.57
C ARG A 217 19.49 4.95 -0.19
N LYS A 218 19.00 4.64 -1.39
CA LYS A 218 18.19 5.55 -2.20
C LYS A 218 16.84 5.79 -1.53
N ALA A 219 16.18 4.73 -1.08
CA ALA A 219 14.93 4.81 -0.34
C ALA A 219 15.07 5.66 0.93
N MET A 220 16.17 5.52 1.69
CA MET A 220 16.44 6.29 2.89
C MET A 220 16.65 7.79 2.57
N ARG A 221 17.35 8.11 1.48
CA ARG A 221 17.55 9.49 1.02
C ARG A 221 16.24 10.14 0.59
N GLU A 222 15.41 9.43 -0.19
CA GLU A 222 14.09 9.91 -0.62
C GLU A 222 13.17 10.14 0.60
N ARG A 223 13.12 9.19 1.54
CA ARG A 223 12.36 9.33 2.81
C ARG A 223 12.78 10.57 3.59
N TYR A 224 14.08 10.81 3.70
CA TYR A 224 14.58 12.03 4.36
C TYR A 224 14.11 13.30 3.63
N GLN A 225 14.19 13.34 2.30
CA GLN A 225 13.76 14.48 1.49
C GLN A 225 12.24 14.73 1.62
N ILE A 226 11.44 13.68 1.57
CA ILE A 226 9.98 13.74 1.73
C ILE A 226 9.62 14.26 3.12
N LEU A 227 10.16 13.68 4.18
CA LEU A 227 9.87 14.14 5.55
C LEU A 227 10.35 15.58 5.77
N LYS A 228 11.50 15.97 5.19
CA LYS A 228 11.98 17.35 5.23
C LYS A 228 11.04 18.32 4.51
N SER A 229 10.49 17.95 3.35
CA SER A 229 9.57 18.81 2.58
C SER A 229 8.24 19.02 3.30
N HIS A 230 7.75 18.00 4.03
CA HIS A 230 6.48 18.06 4.74
C HIS A 230 6.57 18.67 6.14
N PHE A 231 7.62 18.36 6.91
CA PHE A 231 7.75 18.78 8.31
C PHE A 231 8.77 19.92 8.53
N GLY A 232 9.54 20.30 7.51
CA GLY A 232 10.59 21.29 7.60
C GLY A 232 11.95 20.72 8.07
N PHE A 233 13.02 21.50 7.92
CA PHE A 233 14.39 21.03 8.16
C PHE A 233 14.66 20.68 9.63
N LEU A 234 14.40 21.61 10.56
CA LEU A 234 14.72 21.42 11.98
C LEU A 234 13.92 20.28 12.65
N PRO A 235 12.57 20.20 12.47
CA PRO A 235 11.81 19.07 12.98
C PRO A 235 12.23 17.73 12.40
N ASN A 236 12.59 17.69 11.11
CA ASN A 236 13.05 16.47 10.47
C ASN A 236 14.44 16.04 10.96
N LEU A 237 15.36 16.97 11.17
CA LEU A 237 16.68 16.67 11.74
C LEU A 237 16.55 16.05 13.15
N TRP A 238 15.69 16.63 13.99
CA TRP A 238 15.43 16.09 15.33
C TRP A 238 14.76 14.70 15.28
N ALA A 239 13.78 14.52 14.40
CA ALA A 239 13.12 13.24 14.22
C ALA A 239 14.11 12.13 13.78
N HIS A 240 15.01 12.45 12.85
CA HIS A 240 16.05 11.51 12.41
C HIS A 240 17.07 11.19 13.50
N ALA A 241 17.51 12.19 14.26
CA ALA A 241 18.38 11.96 15.43
C ALA A 241 17.70 11.01 16.43
N TRP A 242 16.41 11.22 16.71
CA TRP A 242 15.62 10.35 17.58
C TRP A 242 15.46 8.92 17.03
N ILE A 243 15.18 8.76 15.71
CA ILE A 243 15.10 7.44 15.06
C ILE A 243 16.42 6.68 15.20
N VAL A 244 17.55 7.36 14.96
CA VAL A 244 18.88 6.75 15.09
C VAL A 244 19.16 6.35 16.54
N LEU A 245 18.93 7.26 17.49
CA LEU A 245 19.13 6.99 18.92
C LEU A 245 18.30 5.81 19.39
N ARG A 246 17.02 5.78 19.01
CA ARG A 246 16.11 4.70 19.37
C ARG A 246 16.53 3.36 18.79
N ARG A 247 17.07 3.33 17.56
CA ARG A 247 17.61 2.12 16.93
C ARG A 247 18.83 1.58 17.69
N PHE A 248 19.68 2.47 18.25
CA PHE A 248 20.80 2.05 19.11
C PHE A 248 20.29 1.47 20.44
N LEU A 249 19.29 2.10 21.05
CA LEU A 249 18.72 1.64 22.33
C LEU A 249 17.93 0.33 22.20
N SER A 250 17.35 0.03 21.02
CA SER A 250 16.60 -1.21 20.76
C SER A 250 17.49 -2.40 20.35
N ARG A 251 18.73 -2.17 19.86
CA ARG A 251 19.68 -3.25 19.51
C ARG A 251 20.11 -4.16 20.66
N GLY A 252 19.77 -3.83 21.88
CA GLY A 252 20.00 -4.68 23.05
C GLY A 252 18.83 -5.62 23.41
N LYS A 253 17.75 -5.65 22.60
CA LYS A 253 16.54 -6.43 22.89
C LYS A 253 16.17 -7.45 21.79
N TYR A 254 17.03 -7.62 20.75
CA TYR A 254 16.84 -8.63 19.70
C TYR A 254 18.17 -9.29 19.33
#